data_3854ffc4c60c6139697cdcdf75b01490
#
_entry.id   3854ffc4c60c6139697cdcdf75b01490
#
_cell.length_a   1.000
_cell.length_b   1.000
_cell.length_c   1.000
_cell.angle_alpha   90.00
_cell.angle_beta   90.00
_cell.angle_gamma   90.00
#
_symmetry.space_group_name_H-M   'P 1'
#
loop_
_entity.id
_entity.type
_entity.pdbx_description
1 polymer ?
#
loop_
_entity_poly.entity_id
_entity_poly.type
_entity_poly.pdbx_seq_one_letter_code
_entity_poly.pdbx_strand_id
1 'polypeptide(L)'
;MQMVFIDIDNTLLDFDAYIRQTMAEGFAHFGLRPYEPYMEEIFHRENGKLWHQIEQGTLTFHELQEIRWNNVFRALDIDFDGVVFEKYFRDALYDSAIPVDGAMELLEALHGDYTLAVASNGPYEQQLHRLELAGMKPYFDWFFVSEKLGVSKPAPAFFDGAFAQVNAGRAQPLRPARCVIIGDSLTSDMAGGRQYGMHTCYFCRPGAAESADVDWQVTDLRQIPELLEGAAL
;
A
#
# COMPACT_ATOMS: atom_id res chain seq x y z
N MET A 1 1.16 11.59 -19.62
CA MET A 1 1.81 11.05 -18.41
C MET A 1 3.12 10.39 -18.78
N GLN A 2 4.15 10.32 -17.90
CA GLN A 2 5.42 9.67 -18.21
C GLN A 2 5.73 8.53 -17.23
N MET A 3 5.30 8.68 -15.98
CA MET A 3 5.56 7.70 -14.93
C MET A 3 4.35 7.53 -14.03
N VAL A 4 4.07 6.28 -13.67
CA VAL A 4 2.97 5.89 -12.79
C VAL A 4 3.56 5.25 -11.54
N PHE A 5 3.32 5.86 -10.39
CA PHE A 5 3.61 5.30 -9.09
C PHE A 5 2.39 4.53 -8.61
N ILE A 6 2.57 3.31 -8.14
CA ILE A 6 1.46 2.45 -7.71
C ILE A 6 1.76 1.90 -6.32
N ASP A 7 0.80 2.07 -5.41
CA ASP A 7 0.86 1.43 -4.11
C ASP A 7 0.58 -0.08 -4.21
N ILE A 8 0.92 -0.84 -3.17
CA ILE A 8 0.79 -2.30 -3.17
C ILE A 8 -0.43 -2.75 -2.36
N ASP A 9 -0.43 -2.47 -1.04
CA ASP A 9 -1.40 -3.03 -0.12
C ASP A 9 -2.77 -2.38 -0.31
N ASN A 10 -3.80 -3.20 -0.54
CA ASN A 10 -5.14 -2.76 -0.90
C ASN A 10 -5.28 -2.01 -2.24
N THR A 11 -4.19 -1.95 -3.02
CA THR A 11 -4.20 -1.41 -4.40
C THR A 11 -3.90 -2.51 -5.42
N LEU A 12 -2.78 -3.19 -5.31
CA LEU A 12 -2.41 -4.33 -6.16
C LEU A 12 -2.66 -5.68 -5.48
N LEU A 13 -2.40 -5.76 -4.19
CA LEU A 13 -2.57 -6.94 -3.36
C LEU A 13 -3.61 -6.67 -2.26
N ASP A 14 -4.61 -7.56 -2.13
CA ASP A 14 -5.72 -7.42 -1.20
C ASP A 14 -5.28 -7.76 0.24
N PHE A 15 -4.84 -6.73 0.96
CA PHE A 15 -4.43 -6.84 2.35
C PHE A 15 -5.61 -7.16 3.28
N ASP A 16 -6.83 -6.72 2.96
CA ASP A 16 -8.02 -7.03 3.76
C ASP A 16 -8.40 -8.51 3.63
N ALA A 17 -8.31 -9.08 2.42
CA ALA A 17 -8.50 -10.54 2.25
C ALA A 17 -7.45 -11.33 3.03
N TYR A 18 -6.21 -10.87 3.00
CA TYR A 18 -5.13 -11.46 3.81
C TYR A 18 -5.45 -11.38 5.31
N ILE A 19 -5.91 -10.22 5.83
CA ILE A 19 -6.28 -10.06 7.24
C ILE A 19 -7.35 -11.06 7.63
N ARG A 20 -8.44 -11.17 6.86
CA ARG A 20 -9.54 -12.11 7.12
C ARG A 20 -9.06 -13.54 7.21
N GLN A 21 -8.28 -13.96 6.22
CA GLN A 21 -7.73 -15.31 6.18
C GLN A 21 -6.82 -15.57 7.38
N THR A 22 -5.85 -14.67 7.63
CA THR A 22 -4.84 -14.88 8.68
C THR A 22 -5.43 -14.80 10.08
N MET A 23 -6.45 -13.96 10.30
CA MET A 23 -7.16 -13.97 11.58
C MET A 23 -7.92 -15.28 11.79
N ALA A 24 -8.63 -15.78 10.78
CA ALA A 24 -9.36 -17.04 10.89
C ALA A 24 -8.43 -18.23 11.13
N GLU A 25 -7.39 -18.36 10.35
CA GLU A 25 -6.41 -19.45 10.45
C GLU A 25 -5.55 -19.34 11.71
N GLY A 26 -5.06 -18.15 12.04
CA GLY A 26 -4.22 -17.91 13.22
C GLY A 26 -5.00 -18.10 14.52
N PHE A 27 -6.24 -17.66 14.60
CA PHE A 27 -7.07 -17.89 15.80
C PHE A 27 -7.32 -19.38 16.02
N ALA A 28 -7.58 -20.14 14.94
CA ALA A 28 -7.70 -21.58 15.03
C ALA A 28 -6.36 -22.25 15.41
N HIS A 29 -5.24 -21.80 14.85
CA HIS A 29 -3.90 -22.31 15.11
C HIS A 29 -3.50 -22.18 16.59
N PHE A 30 -3.80 -21.04 17.21
CA PHE A 30 -3.48 -20.76 18.60
C PHE A 30 -4.59 -21.16 19.59
N GLY A 31 -5.68 -21.80 19.11
CA GLY A 31 -6.79 -22.20 19.97
C GLY A 31 -7.56 -21.05 20.59
N LEU A 32 -7.57 -19.89 19.92
CA LEU A 32 -8.35 -18.73 20.32
C LEU A 32 -9.82 -18.91 19.93
N ARG A 33 -10.67 -17.97 20.34
CA ARG A 33 -12.06 -17.98 19.90
C ARG A 33 -12.17 -17.84 18.36
N PRO A 34 -13.21 -18.38 17.72
CA PRO A 34 -13.38 -18.28 16.28
C PRO A 34 -13.38 -16.84 15.79
N TYR A 35 -12.81 -16.61 14.60
CA TYR A 35 -12.90 -15.33 13.92
C TYR A 35 -14.37 -15.00 13.60
N GLU A 36 -14.71 -13.74 13.77
CA GLU A 36 -16.00 -13.15 13.39
C GLU A 36 -15.77 -11.83 12.60
N PRO A 37 -16.60 -11.50 11.58
CA PRO A 37 -16.33 -10.36 10.67
C PRO A 37 -16.10 -9.00 11.37
N TYR A 38 -16.76 -8.72 12.49
CA TYR A 38 -16.56 -7.46 13.24
C TYR A 38 -15.13 -7.30 13.78
N MET A 39 -14.37 -8.37 13.90
CA MET A 39 -13.00 -8.33 14.39
C MET A 39 -12.06 -7.65 13.39
N GLU A 40 -12.38 -7.73 12.10
CA GLU A 40 -11.67 -7.02 11.04
C GLU A 40 -11.77 -5.50 11.23
N GLU A 41 -12.96 -4.98 11.55
CA GLU A 41 -13.16 -3.54 11.84
C GLU A 41 -12.31 -3.07 13.03
N ILE A 42 -12.19 -3.94 14.05
CA ILE A 42 -11.34 -3.65 15.22
C ILE A 42 -9.87 -3.65 14.82
N PHE A 43 -9.44 -4.62 14.01
CA PHE A 43 -8.07 -4.64 13.48
C PHE A 43 -7.77 -3.36 12.69
N HIS A 44 -8.61 -2.99 11.73
CA HIS A 44 -8.42 -1.78 10.92
C HIS A 44 -8.32 -0.52 11.78
N ARG A 45 -9.20 -0.40 12.78
CA ARG A 45 -9.19 0.74 13.69
C ARG A 45 -7.87 0.84 14.49
N GLU A 46 -7.42 -0.27 15.08
CA GLU A 46 -6.20 -0.25 15.90
C GLU A 46 -4.94 -0.15 15.03
N ASN A 47 -4.88 -0.87 13.92
CA ASN A 47 -3.78 -0.82 12.97
C ASN A 47 -3.67 0.58 12.30
N GLY A 48 -4.80 1.17 11.91
CA GLY A 48 -4.83 2.50 11.30
C GLY A 48 -4.27 3.59 12.21
N LYS A 49 -4.53 3.53 13.53
CA LYS A 49 -3.92 4.46 14.50
C LYS A 49 -2.38 4.38 14.50
N LEU A 50 -1.84 3.19 14.37
CA LEU A 50 -0.39 2.96 14.38
C LEU A 50 0.25 3.42 13.07
N TRP A 51 -0.37 3.12 11.92
CA TRP A 51 0.10 3.59 10.64
C TRP A 51 0.08 5.12 10.55
N HIS A 52 -0.95 5.76 11.09
CA HIS A 52 -0.98 7.23 11.18
C HIS A 52 0.19 7.80 11.98
N GLN A 53 0.61 7.14 13.07
CA GLN A 53 1.80 7.55 13.82
C GLN A 53 3.10 7.34 13.02
N ILE A 54 3.19 6.27 12.21
CA ILE A 54 4.32 6.05 11.30
C ILE A 54 4.38 7.16 10.24
N GLU A 55 3.24 7.53 9.64
CA GLU A 55 3.14 8.63 8.67
C GLU A 55 3.57 9.98 9.28
N GLN A 56 3.31 10.18 10.57
CA GLN A 56 3.76 11.35 11.34
C GLN A 56 5.22 11.27 11.82
N GLY A 57 5.89 10.12 11.64
CA GLY A 57 7.25 9.89 12.14
C GLY A 57 7.36 9.75 13.64
N THR A 58 6.26 9.50 14.36
CA THR A 58 6.22 9.34 15.82
C THR A 58 6.27 7.89 16.29
N LEU A 59 6.18 6.94 15.37
CA LEU A 59 6.29 5.51 15.61
C LEU A 59 7.14 4.87 14.49
N THR A 60 7.99 3.94 14.85
CA THR A 60 8.72 3.11 13.87
C THR A 60 7.92 1.86 13.51
N PHE A 61 8.22 1.27 12.35
CA PHE A 61 7.61 -0.01 11.95
C PHE A 61 7.95 -1.14 12.94
N HIS A 62 9.13 -1.11 13.56
CA HIS A 62 9.52 -2.07 14.59
C HIS A 62 8.64 -1.96 15.85
N GLU A 63 8.44 -0.75 16.35
CA GLU A 63 7.56 -0.51 17.50
C GLU A 63 6.10 -0.90 17.18
N LEU A 64 5.62 -0.64 15.96
CA LEU A 64 4.30 -1.12 15.53
C LEU A 64 4.17 -2.64 15.69
N GLN A 65 5.17 -3.42 15.29
CA GLN A 65 5.17 -4.87 15.40
C GLN A 65 5.08 -5.38 16.84
N GLU A 66 5.62 -4.62 17.80
CA GLU A 66 5.57 -4.99 19.22
C GLU A 66 4.21 -4.74 19.87
N ILE A 67 3.42 -3.78 19.32
CA ILE A 67 2.22 -3.31 19.99
C ILE A 67 0.91 -3.61 19.23
N ARG A 68 0.95 -3.84 17.91
CA ARG A 68 -0.23 -3.97 17.05
C ARG A 68 -1.21 -5.02 17.57
N TRP A 69 -0.79 -6.26 17.66
CA TRP A 69 -1.66 -7.35 18.07
C TRP A 69 -2.01 -7.33 19.56
N ASN A 70 -1.15 -6.76 20.40
CA ASN A 70 -1.51 -6.50 21.80
C ASN A 70 -2.66 -5.49 21.92
N ASN A 71 -2.69 -4.46 21.06
CA ASN A 71 -3.80 -3.51 21.01
C ASN A 71 -5.09 -4.16 20.46
N VAL A 72 -4.99 -4.93 19.38
CA VAL A 72 -6.11 -5.66 18.79
C VAL A 72 -6.70 -6.65 19.80
N PHE A 73 -5.89 -7.47 20.43
CA PHE A 73 -6.34 -8.47 21.40
C PHE A 73 -6.98 -7.82 22.64
N ARG A 74 -6.41 -6.74 23.14
CA ARG A 74 -7.04 -5.96 24.23
C ARG A 74 -8.41 -5.43 23.82
N ALA A 75 -8.55 -4.93 22.59
CA ALA A 75 -9.83 -4.41 22.08
C ALA A 75 -10.85 -5.53 21.82
N LEU A 76 -10.39 -6.74 21.57
CA LEU A 76 -11.22 -7.94 21.41
C LEU A 76 -11.49 -8.71 22.69
N ASP A 77 -10.92 -8.30 23.83
CA ASP A 77 -10.96 -9.06 25.11
C ASP A 77 -10.42 -10.49 24.92
N ILE A 78 -9.27 -10.61 24.25
CA ILE A 78 -8.53 -11.87 24.04
C ILE A 78 -7.27 -11.82 24.89
N ASP A 79 -7.10 -12.79 25.79
CA ASP A 79 -5.89 -12.97 26.59
C ASP A 79 -4.88 -13.86 25.84
N PHE A 80 -4.07 -13.19 25.00
CA PHE A 80 -3.01 -13.84 24.25
C PHE A 80 -1.86 -12.87 23.99
N ASP A 81 -0.62 -13.38 23.89
CA ASP A 81 0.56 -12.57 23.58
C ASP A 81 0.52 -12.09 22.12
N GLY A 82 0.30 -10.79 21.94
CA GLY A 82 0.23 -10.17 20.62
C GLY A 82 1.55 -10.24 19.85
N VAL A 83 2.70 -10.29 20.52
CA VAL A 83 4.01 -10.39 19.83
C VAL A 83 4.17 -11.79 19.19
N VAL A 84 3.67 -12.84 19.86
CA VAL A 84 3.64 -14.19 19.30
C VAL A 84 2.74 -14.24 18.06
N PHE A 85 1.56 -13.63 18.14
CA PHE A 85 0.66 -13.56 17.00
C PHE A 85 1.20 -12.67 15.88
N GLU A 86 1.88 -11.58 16.20
CA GLU A 86 2.53 -10.69 15.22
C GLU A 86 3.56 -11.46 14.37
N LYS A 87 4.33 -12.35 14.99
CA LYS A 87 5.27 -13.18 14.24
C LYS A 87 4.54 -14.07 13.23
N TYR A 88 3.49 -14.79 13.67
CA TYR A 88 2.66 -15.60 12.78
C TYR A 88 2.05 -14.75 11.64
N PHE A 89 1.49 -13.60 11.99
CA PHE A 89 0.90 -12.67 11.05
C PHE A 89 1.89 -12.21 9.97
N ARG A 90 3.11 -11.85 10.34
CA ARG A 90 4.14 -11.41 9.37
C ARG A 90 4.66 -12.54 8.50
N ASP A 91 4.85 -13.72 9.10
CA ASP A 91 5.30 -14.90 8.35
C ASP A 91 4.25 -15.29 7.28
N ALA A 92 2.96 -15.24 7.63
CA ALA A 92 1.88 -15.46 6.69
C ALA A 92 1.77 -14.34 5.63
N LEU A 93 2.01 -13.07 6.00
CA LEU A 93 2.01 -11.95 5.04
C LEU A 93 3.15 -12.07 4.03
N TYR A 94 4.30 -12.54 4.45
CA TYR A 94 5.44 -12.70 3.55
C TYR A 94 5.09 -13.57 2.33
N ASP A 95 4.30 -14.62 2.53
CA ASP A 95 3.89 -15.55 1.47
C ASP A 95 2.47 -15.25 0.91
N SER A 96 1.85 -14.14 1.30
CA SER A 96 0.53 -13.76 0.80
C SER A 96 0.65 -12.85 -0.43
N ALA A 97 -0.01 -13.25 -1.51
CA ALA A 97 -0.01 -12.52 -2.78
C ALA A 97 -1.40 -12.55 -3.44
N ILE A 98 -2.46 -12.26 -2.66
CA ILE A 98 -3.85 -12.22 -3.13
C ILE A 98 -4.02 -10.97 -4.00
N PRO A 99 -4.26 -11.08 -5.33
CA PRO A 99 -4.42 -9.90 -6.16
C PRO A 99 -5.74 -9.17 -5.87
N VAL A 100 -5.72 -7.84 -5.95
CA VAL A 100 -6.94 -7.05 -6.10
C VAL A 100 -7.51 -7.30 -7.50
N ASP A 101 -8.83 -7.41 -7.60
CA ASP A 101 -9.50 -7.59 -8.91
C ASP A 101 -9.18 -6.43 -9.85
N GLY A 102 -8.78 -6.73 -11.07
CA GLY A 102 -8.33 -5.76 -12.06
C GLY A 102 -6.88 -5.29 -11.95
N ALA A 103 -6.13 -5.72 -10.92
CA ALA A 103 -4.75 -5.26 -10.73
C ALA A 103 -3.80 -5.74 -11.82
N MET A 104 -3.95 -6.99 -12.27
CA MET A 104 -3.13 -7.55 -13.33
C MET A 104 -3.42 -6.90 -14.68
N GLU A 105 -4.71 -6.70 -14.99
CA GLU A 105 -5.17 -6.03 -16.20
C GLU A 105 -4.70 -4.57 -16.23
N LEU A 106 -4.68 -3.87 -15.09
CA LEU A 106 -4.10 -2.54 -14.97
C LEU A 106 -2.62 -2.54 -15.36
N LEU A 107 -1.83 -3.45 -14.78
CA LEU A 107 -0.39 -3.52 -15.04
C LEU A 107 -0.10 -3.86 -16.51
N GLU A 108 -0.84 -4.83 -17.09
CA GLU A 108 -0.72 -5.20 -18.49
C GLU A 108 -1.06 -4.03 -19.43
N ALA A 109 -2.09 -3.25 -19.12
CA ALA A 109 -2.50 -2.10 -19.91
C ALA A 109 -1.53 -0.92 -19.85
N LEU A 110 -0.85 -0.74 -18.72
CA LEU A 110 0.08 0.40 -18.54
C LEU A 110 1.52 0.07 -18.95
N HIS A 111 1.88 -1.23 -18.94
CA HIS A 111 3.25 -1.66 -19.23
C HIS A 111 3.64 -1.39 -20.68
N GLY A 112 4.78 -0.74 -20.88
CA GLY A 112 5.29 -0.37 -22.20
C GLY A 112 4.93 1.05 -22.63
N ASP A 113 3.78 1.58 -22.20
CA ASP A 113 3.37 2.96 -22.50
C ASP A 113 3.86 3.94 -21.41
N TYR A 114 4.00 3.45 -20.18
CA TYR A 114 4.45 4.24 -19.02
C TYR A 114 5.64 3.56 -18.32
N THR A 115 6.50 4.37 -17.69
CA THR A 115 7.44 3.87 -16.69
C THR A 115 6.67 3.57 -15.39
N LEU A 116 6.70 2.33 -14.91
CA LEU A 116 5.97 1.92 -13.72
C LEU A 116 6.89 1.87 -12.50
N ALA A 117 6.42 2.41 -11.39
CA ALA A 117 7.12 2.39 -10.13
C ALA A 117 6.22 1.94 -8.97
N VAL A 118 6.73 1.08 -8.13
CA VAL A 118 6.16 0.81 -6.82
C VAL A 118 6.40 2.00 -5.89
N ALA A 119 5.39 2.36 -5.09
CA ALA A 119 5.50 3.35 -4.00
C ALA A 119 4.83 2.81 -2.74
N SER A 120 5.57 2.15 -1.84
CA SER A 120 4.99 1.44 -0.68
C SER A 120 5.65 1.83 0.65
N ASN A 121 4.84 1.82 1.71
CA ASN A 121 5.30 2.03 3.10
C ASN A 121 5.63 0.70 3.83
N GLY A 122 5.59 -0.43 3.16
CA GLY A 122 5.91 -1.75 3.74
C GLY A 122 7.41 -2.06 3.83
N PRO A 123 7.77 -3.26 4.32
CA PRO A 123 9.15 -3.76 4.29
C PRO A 123 9.59 -4.14 2.87
N TYR A 124 10.82 -3.77 2.50
CA TYR A 124 11.31 -3.88 1.12
C TYR A 124 11.29 -5.32 0.57
N GLU A 125 11.97 -6.23 1.25
CA GLU A 125 12.09 -7.62 0.78
C GLU A 125 10.72 -8.32 0.74
N GLN A 126 9.86 -8.06 1.73
CA GLN A 126 8.51 -8.61 1.77
C GLN A 126 7.67 -8.12 0.59
N GLN A 127 7.69 -6.82 0.28
CA GLN A 127 6.91 -6.27 -0.83
C GLN A 127 7.38 -6.82 -2.18
N LEU A 128 8.70 -6.93 -2.40
CA LEU A 128 9.24 -7.50 -3.63
C LEU A 128 8.89 -8.99 -3.78
N HIS A 129 8.99 -9.75 -2.69
CA HIS A 129 8.63 -11.17 -2.69
C HIS A 129 7.15 -11.39 -3.01
N ARG A 130 6.26 -10.62 -2.39
CA ARG A 130 4.81 -10.68 -2.65
C ARG A 130 4.45 -10.33 -4.09
N LEU A 131 5.08 -9.30 -4.66
CA LEU A 131 4.90 -8.96 -6.08
C LEU A 131 5.44 -10.05 -7.01
N GLU A 132 6.52 -10.73 -6.64
CA GLU A 132 7.05 -11.86 -7.40
C GLU A 132 6.10 -13.06 -7.36
N LEU A 133 5.57 -13.42 -6.21
CA LEU A 133 4.56 -14.47 -6.06
C LEU A 133 3.29 -14.18 -6.88
N ALA A 134 2.86 -12.91 -6.93
CA ALA A 134 1.71 -12.47 -7.72
C ALA A 134 2.01 -12.39 -9.23
N GLY A 135 3.25 -12.59 -9.67
CA GLY A 135 3.66 -12.38 -11.07
C GLY A 135 3.67 -10.92 -11.52
N MET A 136 3.57 -9.98 -10.58
CA MET A 136 3.46 -8.54 -10.88
C MET A 136 4.81 -7.81 -10.96
N LYS A 137 5.85 -8.32 -10.30
CA LYS A 137 7.17 -7.69 -10.23
C LYS A 137 7.79 -7.32 -11.58
N PRO A 138 7.68 -8.16 -12.67
CA PRO A 138 8.28 -7.85 -13.98
C PRO A 138 7.71 -6.60 -14.67
N TYR A 139 6.55 -6.11 -14.26
CA TYR A 139 5.93 -4.91 -14.84
C TYR A 139 6.57 -3.60 -14.37
N PHE A 140 7.38 -3.63 -13.29
CA PHE A 140 7.92 -2.44 -12.67
C PHE A 140 9.39 -2.19 -13.02
N ASP A 141 9.68 -0.94 -13.36
CA ASP A 141 11.05 -0.43 -13.60
C ASP A 141 11.72 0.02 -12.31
N TRP A 142 10.93 0.47 -11.31
CA TRP A 142 11.41 1.05 -10.05
C TRP A 142 10.63 0.55 -8.84
N PHE A 143 11.35 0.46 -7.70
CA PHE A 143 10.78 0.01 -6.42
C PHE A 143 11.14 1.01 -5.32
N PHE A 144 10.23 1.94 -5.05
CA PHE A 144 10.37 2.92 -3.97
C PHE A 144 9.61 2.44 -2.76
N VAL A 145 10.36 2.00 -1.76
CA VAL A 145 9.81 1.45 -0.52
C VAL A 145 10.43 2.21 0.65
N SER A 146 9.59 2.60 1.60
CA SER A 146 9.95 3.47 2.72
C SER A 146 11.14 2.96 3.53
N GLU A 147 11.26 1.64 3.74
CA GLU A 147 12.39 1.04 4.45
C GLU A 147 13.74 1.35 3.78
N LYS A 148 13.81 1.35 2.44
CA LYS A 148 15.04 1.69 1.70
C LYS A 148 15.28 3.18 1.59
N LEU A 149 14.21 3.98 1.56
CA LEU A 149 14.31 5.43 1.49
C LEU A 149 14.53 6.08 2.87
N GLY A 150 14.26 5.34 3.95
CA GLY A 150 14.37 5.82 5.33
C GLY A 150 13.24 6.76 5.75
N VAL A 151 12.19 6.89 4.94
CA VAL A 151 11.06 7.80 5.16
C VAL A 151 9.81 7.27 4.45
N SER A 152 8.64 7.45 5.09
CA SER A 152 7.35 6.96 4.59
C SER A 152 6.57 8.03 3.85
N LYS A 153 5.70 7.63 2.88
CA LYS A 153 4.61 8.48 2.40
C LYS A 153 3.74 8.89 3.60
N PRO A 154 3.20 10.11 3.66
CA PRO A 154 3.14 11.15 2.63
C PRO A 154 4.33 12.13 2.63
N ALA A 155 5.39 11.89 3.42
CA ALA A 155 6.47 12.86 3.56
C ALA A 155 7.10 13.22 2.19
N PRO A 156 7.29 14.52 1.86
CA PRO A 156 7.93 14.93 0.61
C PRO A 156 9.28 14.27 0.36
N ALA A 157 10.06 14.00 1.42
CA ALA A 157 11.36 13.37 1.34
C ALA A 157 11.31 11.94 0.75
N PHE A 158 10.18 11.21 0.83
CA PHE A 158 9.97 9.94 0.14
C PHE A 158 10.07 10.15 -1.38
N PHE A 159 9.35 11.13 -1.90
CA PHE A 159 9.34 11.46 -3.32
C PHE A 159 10.65 12.11 -3.77
N ASP A 160 11.29 12.94 -2.93
CA ASP A 160 12.64 13.48 -3.21
C ASP A 160 13.63 12.35 -3.47
N GLY A 161 13.62 11.31 -2.63
CA GLY A 161 14.45 10.11 -2.79
C GLY A 161 14.14 9.34 -4.07
N ALA A 162 12.86 9.17 -4.41
CA ALA A 162 12.43 8.51 -5.64
C ALA A 162 12.85 9.31 -6.89
N PHE A 163 12.53 10.60 -6.94
CA PHE A 163 12.84 11.46 -8.08
C PHE A 163 14.36 11.66 -8.26
N ALA A 164 15.14 11.70 -7.17
CA ALA A 164 16.60 11.73 -7.26
C ALA A 164 17.17 10.50 -7.99
N GLN A 165 16.64 9.32 -7.69
CA GLN A 165 17.07 8.07 -8.36
C GLN A 165 16.64 8.07 -9.83
N VAL A 166 15.37 8.36 -10.12
CA VAL A 166 14.83 8.37 -11.49
C VAL A 166 15.56 9.40 -12.37
N ASN A 167 15.91 10.55 -11.80
CA ASN A 167 16.55 11.65 -12.55
C ASN A 167 18.08 11.52 -12.65
N ALA A 168 18.69 10.53 -11.97
CA ALA A 168 20.12 10.31 -12.06
C ALA A 168 20.55 10.03 -13.51
N GLY A 169 21.38 10.92 -14.06
CA GLY A 169 21.89 10.82 -15.42
C GLY A 169 20.93 11.22 -16.54
N ARG A 170 19.72 11.68 -16.24
CA ARG A 170 18.79 12.19 -17.26
C ARG A 170 19.18 13.58 -17.71
N ALA A 171 19.27 13.82 -19.03
CA ALA A 171 19.46 15.15 -19.60
C ALA A 171 18.27 16.08 -19.37
N GLN A 172 17.06 15.52 -19.33
CA GLN A 172 15.81 16.22 -19.00
C GLN A 172 15.16 15.54 -17.78
N PRO A 173 15.17 16.20 -16.62
CA PRO A 173 14.57 15.63 -15.42
C PRO A 173 13.06 15.40 -15.58
N LEU A 174 12.61 14.26 -15.11
CA LEU A 174 11.19 13.97 -14.91
C LEU A 174 10.62 14.94 -13.88
N ARG A 175 9.47 15.52 -14.18
CA ARG A 175 8.78 16.49 -13.31
C ARG A 175 7.59 15.82 -12.63
N PRO A 176 7.26 16.15 -11.37
CA PRO A 176 6.10 15.60 -10.67
C PRO A 176 4.79 15.75 -11.47
N ALA A 177 4.54 16.91 -12.09
CA ALA A 177 3.36 17.15 -12.92
C ALA A 177 3.24 16.25 -14.19
N ARG A 178 4.23 15.40 -14.46
CA ARG A 178 4.18 14.37 -15.51
C ARG A 178 4.00 12.98 -14.94
N CYS A 179 3.72 12.88 -13.65
CA CYS A 179 3.56 11.63 -12.93
C CYS A 179 2.18 11.55 -12.27
N VAL A 180 1.71 10.34 -12.07
CA VAL A 180 0.52 10.05 -11.27
C VAL A 180 0.88 9.05 -10.17
N ILE A 181 0.25 9.18 -9.01
CA ILE A 181 0.23 8.13 -7.99
C ILE A 181 -1.15 7.51 -7.93
N ILE A 182 -1.18 6.18 -7.95
CA ILE A 182 -2.38 5.34 -7.81
C ILE A 182 -2.28 4.65 -6.45
N GLY A 183 -3.32 4.76 -5.63
CA GLY A 183 -3.35 4.10 -4.32
C GLY A 183 -4.71 4.20 -3.65
N ASP A 184 -4.89 3.47 -2.56
CA ASP A 184 -6.13 3.41 -1.77
C ASP A 184 -6.12 4.33 -0.55
N SER A 185 -4.96 4.94 -0.22
CA SER A 185 -4.81 5.76 0.98
C SER A 185 -4.93 7.25 0.69
N LEU A 186 -5.96 7.89 1.27
CA LEU A 186 -6.13 9.34 1.21
C LEU A 186 -5.03 10.09 2.00
N THR A 187 -4.50 9.50 3.08
CA THR A 187 -3.53 10.15 3.98
C THR A 187 -2.08 9.96 3.53
N SER A 188 -1.76 8.87 2.85
CA SER A 188 -0.39 8.60 2.40
C SER A 188 -0.21 8.84 0.90
N ASP A 189 -0.98 8.16 0.04
CA ASP A 189 -0.81 8.23 -1.42
C ASP A 189 -1.31 9.55 -1.98
N MET A 190 -2.59 9.84 -1.72
CA MET A 190 -3.23 11.02 -2.30
C MET A 190 -2.67 12.31 -1.70
N ALA A 191 -2.56 12.38 -0.37
CA ALA A 191 -1.96 13.53 0.29
C ALA A 191 -0.50 13.75 -0.13
N GLY A 192 0.30 12.68 -0.18
CA GLY A 192 1.70 12.73 -0.58
C GLY A 192 1.88 13.15 -2.03
N GLY A 193 1.18 12.51 -2.96
CA GLY A 193 1.24 12.83 -4.39
C GLY A 193 0.84 14.27 -4.67
N ARG A 194 -0.29 14.72 -4.11
CA ARG A 194 -0.77 16.10 -4.27
C ARG A 194 0.19 17.12 -3.69
N GLN A 195 0.72 16.88 -2.47
CA GLN A 195 1.68 17.78 -1.85
C GLN A 195 2.97 17.89 -2.68
N TYR A 196 3.36 16.82 -3.34
CA TYR A 196 4.56 16.79 -4.18
C TYR A 196 4.32 17.35 -5.60
N GLY A 197 3.07 17.65 -5.98
CA GLY A 197 2.70 18.19 -7.29
C GLY A 197 2.55 17.12 -8.38
N MET A 198 2.27 15.90 -8.00
CA MET A 198 1.89 14.80 -8.88
C MET A 198 0.36 14.79 -9.08
N HIS A 199 -0.09 14.16 -10.15
CA HIS A 199 -1.49 13.78 -10.25
C HIS A 199 -1.82 12.62 -9.30
N THR A 200 -3.09 12.55 -8.91
CA THR A 200 -3.59 11.57 -7.93
C THR A 200 -4.75 10.78 -8.50
N CYS A 201 -4.67 9.46 -8.42
CA CYS A 201 -5.74 8.54 -8.79
C CYS A 201 -6.09 7.67 -7.58
N TYR A 202 -7.19 8.00 -6.94
CA TYR A 202 -7.67 7.31 -5.74
C TYR A 202 -8.45 6.06 -6.13
N PHE A 203 -7.97 4.90 -5.69
CA PHE A 203 -8.72 3.66 -5.75
C PHE A 203 -9.64 3.57 -4.53
N CYS A 204 -10.88 4.02 -4.71
CA CYS A 204 -11.90 4.02 -3.67
C CYS A 204 -12.50 2.62 -3.53
N ARG A 205 -12.03 1.86 -2.56
CA ARG A 205 -12.48 0.49 -2.29
C ARG A 205 -13.92 0.50 -1.73
N PRO A 206 -14.66 -0.62 -1.84
CA PRO A 206 -15.98 -0.74 -1.25
C PRO A 206 -15.98 -0.41 0.25
N GLY A 207 -16.81 0.55 0.67
CA GLY A 207 -16.91 1.02 2.05
C GLY A 207 -15.90 2.12 2.43
N ALA A 208 -14.96 2.47 1.57
CA ALA A 208 -14.07 3.61 1.79
C ALA A 208 -14.79 4.95 1.56
N ALA A 209 -14.28 6.02 2.17
CA ALA A 209 -14.83 7.36 1.98
C ALA A 209 -14.44 7.90 0.60
N GLU A 210 -15.40 8.48 -0.12
CA GLU A 210 -15.13 9.24 -1.32
C GLU A 210 -14.34 10.54 -1.00
N SER A 211 -13.57 11.03 -1.98
CA SER A 211 -12.81 12.27 -1.85
C SER A 211 -12.97 13.15 -3.07
N ALA A 212 -13.27 14.43 -2.83
CA ALA A 212 -13.25 15.45 -3.88
C ALA A 212 -11.84 16.08 -4.09
N ASP A 213 -10.88 15.73 -3.25
CA ASP A 213 -9.53 16.31 -3.23
C ASP A 213 -8.50 15.47 -4.02
N VAL A 214 -8.94 14.80 -5.09
CA VAL A 214 -8.11 13.97 -5.97
C VAL A 214 -8.41 14.30 -7.43
N ASP A 215 -7.46 14.08 -8.34
CA ASP A 215 -7.69 14.34 -9.76
C ASP A 215 -8.66 13.32 -10.37
N TRP A 216 -8.50 12.04 -9.99
CA TRP A 216 -9.40 10.95 -10.38
C TRP A 216 -9.72 10.05 -9.19
N GLN A 217 -10.95 9.57 -9.16
CA GLN A 217 -11.40 8.52 -8.25
C GLN A 217 -12.03 7.39 -9.06
N VAL A 218 -11.60 6.18 -8.80
CA VAL A 218 -12.09 4.97 -9.45
C VAL A 218 -12.50 3.93 -8.39
N THR A 219 -13.44 3.07 -8.74
CA THR A 219 -13.83 1.91 -7.92
C THR A 219 -13.42 0.59 -8.56
N ASP A 220 -12.87 0.64 -9.78
CA ASP A 220 -12.34 -0.49 -10.54
C ASP A 220 -11.02 -0.05 -11.20
N LEU A 221 -9.96 -0.81 -10.96
CA LEU A 221 -8.63 -0.51 -11.49
C LEU A 221 -8.58 -0.51 -13.02
N ARG A 222 -9.46 -1.25 -13.69
CA ARG A 222 -9.58 -1.30 -15.17
C ARG A 222 -10.06 0.01 -15.79
N GLN A 223 -10.55 0.96 -15.00
CA GLN A 223 -10.94 2.31 -15.48
C GLN A 223 -9.72 3.24 -15.69
N ILE A 224 -8.60 2.95 -15.03
CA ILE A 224 -7.45 3.86 -14.98
C ILE A 224 -6.77 4.07 -16.34
N PRO A 225 -6.53 3.05 -17.18
CA PRO A 225 -5.85 3.25 -18.46
C PRO A 225 -6.53 4.30 -19.34
N GLU A 226 -7.85 4.22 -19.51
CA GLU A 226 -8.63 5.19 -20.31
C GLU A 226 -8.52 6.63 -19.74
N LEU A 227 -8.52 6.78 -18.42
CA LEU A 227 -8.35 8.08 -17.76
C LEU A 227 -6.98 8.69 -18.04
N LEU A 228 -5.92 7.88 -18.02
CA LEU A 228 -4.56 8.36 -18.26
C LEU A 228 -4.32 8.69 -19.75
N GLU A 229 -4.91 7.97 -20.69
CA GLU A 229 -4.89 8.29 -22.12
C GLU A 229 -5.60 9.61 -22.43
N GLY A 230 -6.76 9.84 -21.80
CA GLY A 230 -7.53 11.08 -21.95
C GLY A 230 -6.88 12.30 -21.31
N ALA A 231 -5.99 12.10 -20.36
CA ALA A 231 -5.19 13.15 -19.74
C ALA A 231 -3.99 13.50 -20.63
N ALA A 232 -4.26 14.16 -21.77
CA ALA A 232 -3.22 14.74 -22.63
C ALA A 232 -2.50 15.87 -21.89
N LEU A 233 -1.40 15.56 -21.19
CA LEU A 233 -0.55 16.48 -20.43
C LEU A 233 0.77 16.73 -21.14
#